data_612a63a4e5face05428856993855ae7d
#
_entry.id   612a63a4e5face05428856993855ae7d
#
_cell.length_a   1.000
_cell.length_b   1.000
_cell.length_c   1.000
_cell.angle_alpha   90.00
_cell.angle_beta   90.00
_cell.angle_gamma   90.00
#
_symmetry.space_group_name_H-M   'P 1'
#
loop_
_entity.id
_entity.type
_entity.pdbx_description
1 polymer ?
#
loop_
_entity_poly.entity_id
_entity_poly.type
_entity_poly.pdbx_seq_one_letter_code
_entity_poly.pdbx_strand_id
1 'polypeptide(L)'
;MSGRIKHTLRFLLISGLLMNLFVSALWGQDKPKGPPPAVVTVAPVKTGNVTPQAEFIGTVFYQEVSDVASEISGRVDEVRFEEGQRIKKNQVLIKLGADILNKRLMATSAAYEQVLSELEIARIEFERREKLFKTKAISEQAYDENRFRVKGSEKRAESIKAEVERIEIELQKKIIRAPFDGVVIERHVDRGEWLNEGAAVVKLGKDDVIDIVADVSEKFIPFIRVGMSINATVNGDQISGSVNAVVPRGDVATRTFPVKIRTPNTLALIEGMSARVMLPVGNPRQTLVVPRDAVIAPFGQTVVFAVNDAKARMIPVDVIGYQGLTVGVQSPDLAEGMQLVVKGHERLRNGQDVSLLGQKK
;
A
#
# COMPACT_ATOMS: atom_id res chain seq x y z
N MET A 1 71.83 45.15 -45.80
CA MET A 1 72.99 45.44 -44.93
C MET A 1 73.26 44.12 -44.17
N SER A 2 74.27 43.37 -44.70
CA SER A 2 75.62 43.33 -44.21
C SER A 2 75.65 42.73 -42.79
N GLY A 3 76.30 41.66 -42.48
CA GLY A 3 77.35 40.88 -43.14
C GLY A 3 77.94 39.98 -42.10
N ARG A 4 78.38 38.81 -42.53
CA ARG A 4 79.70 38.24 -42.22
C ARG A 4 80.01 37.94 -40.75
N ILE A 5 80.57 36.76 -40.34
CA ILE A 5 81.82 36.08 -40.76
C ILE A 5 81.80 34.72 -40.00
N LYS A 6 81.85 33.52 -40.57
CA LYS A 6 82.92 32.63 -40.91
C LYS A 6 84.07 32.45 -39.94
N HIS A 7 84.39 31.16 -39.79
CA HIS A 7 85.64 30.49 -39.28
C HIS A 7 85.71 30.32 -37.74
N THR A 8 86.01 29.15 -37.26
CA THR A 8 87.10 28.18 -37.44
C THR A 8 86.68 26.86 -36.76
N LEU A 9 86.63 25.77 -37.39
CA LEU A 9 87.55 24.76 -37.88
C LEU A 9 88.52 24.15 -36.88
N ARG A 10 88.32 22.83 -36.72
CA ARG A 10 89.30 21.83 -36.38
C ARG A 10 90.07 21.87 -35.07
N PHE A 11 89.86 20.88 -34.30
CA PHE A 11 90.75 19.96 -33.61
C PHE A 11 90.04 19.38 -32.37
N LEU A 12 89.74 18.13 -32.40
CA LEU A 12 90.15 17.06 -31.52
C LEU A 12 89.26 15.83 -31.73
N LEU A 13 89.55 15.11 -32.78
CA LEU A 13 89.40 13.66 -32.86
C LEU A 13 90.53 13.08 -32.01
N ILE A 14 90.23 11.93 -31.35
CA ILE A 14 91.11 11.13 -30.53
C ILE A 14 91.04 11.43 -29.03
N SER A 15 90.02 10.93 -28.38
CA SER A 15 90.02 10.44 -26.99
C SER A 15 88.64 10.00 -26.62
N GLY A 16 88.07 8.96 -27.23
CA GLY A 16 86.70 8.49 -26.95
C GLY A 16 86.46 7.01 -27.25
N LEU A 17 87.52 6.24 -27.47
CA LEU A 17 87.37 4.83 -27.91
C LEU A 17 87.72 3.80 -26.85
N LEU A 18 87.70 4.08 -25.58
CA LEU A 18 88.04 3.12 -24.53
C LEU A 18 87.11 3.17 -23.28
N MET A 19 85.90 3.71 -23.40
CA MET A 19 84.95 3.74 -22.28
C MET A 19 83.54 3.27 -22.66
N ASN A 20 83.43 2.37 -23.62
CA ASN A 20 82.13 1.82 -24.06
C ASN A 20 82.01 0.29 -23.94
N LEU A 21 82.75 -0.34 -23.01
CA LEU A 21 82.70 -1.82 -22.89
C LEU A 21 82.33 -2.29 -21.48
N PHE A 22 81.77 -1.45 -20.58
CA PHE A 22 81.37 -1.87 -19.22
C PHE A 22 79.99 -1.39 -18.75
N VAL A 23 79.02 -1.06 -19.61
CA VAL A 23 77.65 -0.67 -19.20
C VAL A 23 76.59 -1.50 -19.93
N SER A 24 76.85 -2.74 -20.30
CA SER A 24 75.85 -3.61 -20.96
C SER A 24 75.45 -4.84 -20.12
N ALA A 25 75.51 -4.78 -18.79
CA ALA A 25 75.18 -5.94 -17.97
C ALA A 25 74.30 -5.58 -16.73
N LEU A 26 73.34 -4.67 -16.82
CA LEU A 26 72.36 -4.48 -15.73
C LEU A 26 71.03 -3.86 -16.20
N TRP A 27 70.46 -4.32 -17.30
CA TRP A 27 69.04 -4.12 -17.57
C TRP A 27 68.40 -5.49 -17.70
N GLY A 28 68.23 -6.12 -16.53
CA GLY A 28 67.18 -7.13 -16.38
C GLY A 28 65.85 -6.42 -16.68
N GLN A 29 65.22 -6.74 -17.79
CA GLN A 29 63.84 -6.34 -18.09
C GLN A 29 62.94 -7.01 -17.08
N ASP A 30 62.69 -6.36 -15.94
CA ASP A 30 61.46 -6.60 -15.18
C ASP A 30 60.28 -6.21 -16.12
N LYS A 31 59.63 -7.21 -16.68
CA LYS A 31 58.33 -7.02 -17.31
C LYS A 31 57.48 -6.22 -16.34
N PRO A 32 56.80 -5.12 -16.76
CA PRO A 32 55.94 -4.38 -15.87
C PRO A 32 54.96 -5.37 -15.27
N LYS A 33 55.05 -5.60 -13.92
CA LYS A 33 54.03 -6.33 -13.18
C LYS A 33 52.70 -5.62 -13.45
N GLY A 34 51.79 -6.29 -14.11
CA GLY A 34 50.42 -5.81 -14.31
C GLY A 34 49.81 -5.38 -12.97
N PRO A 35 48.76 -4.61 -12.99
CA PRO A 35 48.12 -4.20 -11.73
C PRO A 35 47.89 -5.43 -10.85
N PRO A 36 48.01 -5.28 -9.51
CA PRO A 36 47.83 -6.41 -8.61
C PRO A 36 46.46 -7.08 -8.84
N PRO A 37 46.37 -8.41 -8.68
CA PRO A 37 45.12 -9.15 -8.85
C PRO A 37 44.01 -8.54 -7.98
N ALA A 38 42.83 -8.34 -8.54
CA ALA A 38 41.69 -7.83 -7.80
C ALA A 38 41.22 -8.89 -6.78
N VAL A 39 41.05 -8.48 -5.52
CA VAL A 39 40.53 -9.39 -4.48
C VAL A 39 39.03 -9.49 -4.62
N VAL A 40 38.49 -10.69 -4.85
CA VAL A 40 37.07 -10.93 -5.08
C VAL A 40 36.50 -12.02 -4.19
N THR A 41 35.20 -11.90 -3.88
CA THR A 41 34.42 -12.97 -3.25
C THR A 41 33.57 -13.65 -4.32
N VAL A 42 33.50 -14.97 -4.30
CA VAL A 42 32.76 -15.75 -5.29
C VAL A 42 31.66 -16.58 -4.65
N ALA A 43 30.64 -16.93 -5.45
CA ALA A 43 29.60 -17.88 -5.11
C ALA A 43 29.31 -18.79 -6.33
N PRO A 44 28.93 -20.06 -6.10
CA PRO A 44 28.65 -21.00 -7.18
C PRO A 44 27.32 -20.71 -7.84
N VAL A 45 27.26 -20.93 -9.16
CA VAL A 45 26.01 -21.03 -9.93
C VAL A 45 25.29 -22.32 -9.52
N LYS A 46 24.00 -22.23 -9.27
CA LYS A 46 23.14 -23.38 -8.96
C LYS A 46 22.04 -23.51 -9.98
N THR A 47 21.46 -24.68 -10.12
CA THR A 47 20.22 -24.88 -10.85
C THR A 47 19.04 -24.74 -9.91
N GLY A 48 17.99 -24.05 -10.33
CA GLY A 48 16.78 -23.85 -9.54
C GLY A 48 15.57 -23.47 -10.38
N ASN A 49 14.40 -23.51 -9.76
CA ASN A 49 13.15 -23.08 -10.42
C ASN A 49 12.91 -21.60 -10.16
N VAL A 50 12.78 -20.82 -11.21
CA VAL A 50 12.47 -19.39 -11.13
C VAL A 50 11.26 -19.07 -11.99
N THR A 51 10.35 -18.29 -11.43
CA THR A 51 9.17 -17.79 -12.13
C THR A 51 9.54 -16.49 -12.88
N PRO A 52 9.34 -16.41 -14.19
CA PRO A 52 9.51 -15.17 -14.93
C PRO A 52 8.58 -14.09 -14.37
N GLN A 53 9.09 -12.90 -14.13
CA GLN A 53 8.32 -11.75 -13.63
C GLN A 53 8.50 -10.55 -14.54
N ALA A 54 7.47 -9.71 -14.61
CA ALA A 54 7.54 -8.41 -15.27
C ALA A 54 7.01 -7.33 -14.32
N GLU A 55 7.47 -6.12 -14.55
CA GLU A 55 7.01 -4.93 -13.84
C GLU A 55 5.72 -4.42 -14.46
N PHE A 56 4.72 -4.15 -13.63
CA PHE A 56 3.47 -3.50 -13.97
C PHE A 56 3.31 -2.23 -13.16
N ILE A 57 2.72 -1.22 -13.77
CA ILE A 57 2.34 0.00 -13.05
C ILE A 57 0.94 -0.20 -12.49
N GLY A 58 0.79 0.02 -11.21
CA GLY A 58 -0.49 0.03 -10.51
C GLY A 58 -0.73 1.37 -9.82
N THR A 59 -1.96 1.56 -9.37
CA THR A 59 -2.40 2.74 -8.60
C THR A 59 -2.86 2.29 -7.23
N VAL A 60 -2.50 3.05 -6.21
CA VAL A 60 -2.92 2.84 -4.82
C VAL A 60 -4.36 3.33 -4.64
N PHE A 61 -5.20 2.51 -4.04
CA PHE A 61 -6.58 2.84 -3.64
C PHE A 61 -6.77 2.49 -2.17
N TYR A 62 -7.58 3.26 -1.47
CA TYR A 62 -8.07 2.86 -0.16
C TYR A 62 -9.01 1.66 -0.30
N GLN A 63 -8.99 0.75 0.69
CA GLN A 63 -9.83 -0.45 0.66
C GLN A 63 -11.31 -0.11 0.65
N GLU A 64 -11.69 0.92 1.42
CA GLU A 64 -13.07 1.37 1.58
C GLU A 64 -13.11 2.89 1.50
N VAL A 65 -13.97 3.41 0.65
CA VAL A 65 -14.28 4.83 0.54
C VAL A 65 -15.79 4.97 0.70
N SER A 66 -16.22 5.85 1.59
CA SER A 66 -17.64 6.07 1.87
C SER A 66 -17.98 7.55 1.77
N ASP A 67 -19.04 7.83 1.03
CA ASP A 67 -19.71 9.13 1.06
C ASP A 67 -20.70 9.12 2.23
N VAL A 68 -20.29 9.71 3.36
CA VAL A 68 -21.16 9.85 4.53
C VAL A 68 -22.22 10.89 4.22
N ALA A 69 -23.47 10.48 4.29
CA ALA A 69 -24.61 11.33 3.95
C ALA A 69 -25.45 11.67 5.18
N SER A 70 -26.24 12.75 5.10
CA SER A 70 -27.21 13.09 6.13
C SER A 70 -28.44 12.19 6.03
N GLU A 71 -28.86 11.57 7.15
CA GLU A 71 -30.07 10.77 7.22
C GLU A 71 -31.34 11.61 7.45
N ILE A 72 -31.19 12.92 7.65
CA ILE A 72 -32.30 13.83 7.97
C ILE A 72 -31.99 15.24 7.46
N SER A 73 -33.02 15.97 7.06
CA SER A 73 -32.87 17.35 6.60
C SER A 73 -32.61 18.32 7.75
N GLY A 74 -31.84 19.40 7.48
CA GLY A 74 -31.62 20.48 8.45
C GLY A 74 -30.52 21.42 8.07
N ARG A 75 -30.47 22.57 8.77
CA ARG A 75 -29.39 23.54 8.62
C ARG A 75 -28.15 23.05 9.37
N VAL A 76 -26.98 23.21 8.75
CA VAL A 76 -25.66 22.90 9.35
C VAL A 76 -25.29 23.98 10.35
N ASP A 77 -25.27 23.67 11.63
CA ASP A 77 -24.85 24.59 12.68
C ASP A 77 -23.34 24.54 12.95
N GLU A 78 -22.75 23.31 12.88
CA GLU A 78 -21.32 23.11 13.11
C GLU A 78 -20.75 22.11 12.11
N VAL A 79 -19.54 22.42 11.59
CA VAL A 79 -18.66 21.49 10.88
C VAL A 79 -17.40 21.33 11.71
N ARG A 80 -16.97 20.09 12.00
CA ARG A 80 -15.89 19.76 12.93
C ARG A 80 -14.77 18.95 12.31
N PHE A 81 -14.57 19.08 11.01
CA PHE A 81 -13.50 18.43 10.28
C PHE A 81 -13.03 19.29 9.11
N GLU A 82 -11.84 18.98 8.62
CA GLU A 82 -11.23 19.58 7.44
C GLU A 82 -10.70 18.48 6.51
N GLU A 83 -10.52 18.82 5.22
CA GLU A 83 -9.90 17.91 4.25
C GLU A 83 -8.48 17.54 4.67
N GLY A 84 -8.10 16.26 4.48
CA GLY A 84 -6.83 15.71 4.92
C GLY A 84 -6.77 15.35 6.42
N GLN A 85 -7.78 15.71 7.23
CA GLN A 85 -7.79 15.41 8.65
C GLN A 85 -8.05 13.91 8.91
N ARG A 86 -7.34 13.33 9.90
CA ARG A 86 -7.66 12.01 10.44
C ARG A 86 -8.84 12.08 11.37
N ILE A 87 -9.78 11.17 11.15
CA ILE A 87 -11.03 11.05 11.89
C ILE A 87 -11.10 9.68 12.54
N LYS A 88 -11.61 9.63 13.78
CA LYS A 88 -11.89 8.38 14.49
C LYS A 88 -13.35 7.97 14.33
N LYS A 89 -13.61 6.68 14.37
CA LYS A 89 -14.96 6.12 14.41
C LYS A 89 -15.79 6.78 15.50
N ASN A 90 -17.05 7.08 15.21
CA ASN A 90 -17.99 7.80 16.07
C ASN A 90 -17.62 9.27 16.38
N GLN A 91 -16.53 9.81 15.84
CA GLN A 91 -16.23 11.24 15.94
C GLN A 91 -17.35 12.05 15.28
N VAL A 92 -17.77 13.14 15.95
CA VAL A 92 -18.79 14.05 15.40
C VAL A 92 -18.19 14.82 14.22
N LEU A 93 -18.82 14.71 13.07
CA LEU A 93 -18.46 15.41 11.85
C LEU A 93 -19.21 16.72 11.71
N ILE A 94 -20.54 16.67 11.77
CA ILE A 94 -21.40 17.85 11.74
C ILE A 94 -22.51 17.76 12.75
N LYS A 95 -23.06 18.92 13.10
CA LYS A 95 -24.30 19.04 13.84
C LYS A 95 -25.31 19.86 13.04
N LEU A 96 -26.52 19.33 12.92
CA LEU A 96 -27.65 20.03 12.32
C LEU A 96 -28.47 20.72 13.41
N GLY A 97 -29.11 21.83 13.08
CA GLY A 97 -29.98 22.58 13.96
C GLY A 97 -31.11 21.69 14.51
N ALA A 98 -31.23 21.66 15.83
CA ALA A 98 -32.16 20.76 16.55
C ALA A 98 -33.15 21.49 17.48
N ASP A 99 -33.17 22.82 17.53
CA ASP A 99 -33.93 23.60 18.50
C ASP A 99 -35.42 23.30 18.49
N ILE A 100 -36.02 23.26 17.30
CA ILE A 100 -37.44 22.98 17.11
C ILE A 100 -37.78 21.56 17.57
N LEU A 101 -36.91 20.60 17.20
CA LEU A 101 -37.07 19.18 17.53
C LEU A 101 -36.93 18.93 19.04
N ASN A 102 -36.00 19.63 19.71
CA ASN A 102 -35.87 19.59 21.16
C ASN A 102 -37.13 20.13 21.86
N LYS A 103 -37.72 21.22 21.38
CA LYS A 103 -38.99 21.74 21.95
C LYS A 103 -40.15 20.76 21.72
N ARG A 104 -40.19 20.11 20.55
CA ARG A 104 -41.18 19.08 20.27
C ARG A 104 -41.00 17.87 21.19
N LEU A 105 -39.77 17.41 21.45
CA LEU A 105 -39.49 16.34 22.41
C LEU A 105 -40.04 16.69 23.78
N MET A 106 -39.72 17.89 24.30
CA MET A 106 -40.22 18.35 25.63
C MET A 106 -41.75 18.34 25.71
N ALA A 107 -42.44 18.83 24.67
CA ALA A 107 -43.89 18.87 24.64
C ALA A 107 -44.50 17.46 24.60
N THR A 108 -43.95 16.57 23.77
CA THR A 108 -44.44 15.18 23.65
C THR A 108 -44.14 14.37 24.91
N SER A 109 -43.00 14.58 25.55
CA SER A 109 -42.65 13.95 26.86
C SER A 109 -43.63 14.38 27.97
N ALA A 110 -43.97 15.67 28.02
CA ALA A 110 -44.98 16.14 29.01
C ALA A 110 -46.37 15.53 28.73
N ALA A 111 -46.76 15.36 27.44
CA ALA A 111 -48.01 14.67 27.10
C ALA A 111 -47.96 13.17 27.49
N TYR A 112 -46.79 12.52 27.38
CA TYR A 112 -46.61 11.16 27.82
C TYR A 112 -46.79 11.02 29.37
N GLU A 113 -46.18 11.90 30.14
CA GLU A 113 -46.34 11.95 31.60
C GLU A 113 -47.79 12.17 32.02
N GLN A 114 -48.51 13.03 31.31
CA GLN A 114 -49.95 13.24 31.54
C GLN A 114 -50.73 11.93 31.35
N VAL A 115 -50.51 11.22 30.27
CA VAL A 115 -51.19 9.96 29.96
C VAL A 115 -50.81 8.87 30.97
N LEU A 116 -49.56 8.84 31.45
CA LEU A 116 -49.18 7.93 32.52
C LEU A 116 -49.97 8.21 33.81
N SER A 117 -50.22 9.48 34.16
CA SER A 117 -51.04 9.86 35.32
C SER A 117 -52.51 9.43 35.13
N GLU A 118 -53.07 9.60 33.93
CA GLU A 118 -54.41 9.14 33.56
C GLU A 118 -54.53 7.60 33.68
N LEU A 119 -53.49 6.86 33.23
CA LEU A 119 -53.41 5.41 33.34
C LEU A 119 -53.37 4.96 34.82
N GLU A 120 -52.61 5.63 35.65
CA GLU A 120 -52.51 5.33 37.08
C GLU A 120 -53.85 5.52 37.77
N ILE A 121 -54.56 6.61 37.47
CA ILE A 121 -55.94 6.83 38.01
C ILE A 121 -56.85 5.69 37.53
N ALA A 122 -56.81 5.33 36.24
CA ALA A 122 -57.63 4.24 35.71
C ALA A 122 -57.34 2.90 36.41
N ARG A 123 -56.08 2.61 36.71
CA ARG A 123 -55.65 1.39 37.44
C ARG A 123 -56.15 1.38 38.87
N ILE A 124 -56.05 2.50 39.60
CA ILE A 124 -56.56 2.61 40.99
C ILE A 124 -58.08 2.44 40.99
N GLU A 125 -58.80 3.04 40.06
CA GLU A 125 -60.23 2.86 39.93
C GLU A 125 -60.62 1.41 39.61
N PHE A 126 -59.89 0.77 38.71
CA PHE A 126 -60.12 -0.63 38.34
C PHE A 126 -59.88 -1.56 39.55
N GLU A 127 -58.82 -1.40 40.33
CA GLU A 127 -58.58 -2.17 41.53
C GLU A 127 -59.73 -2.05 42.57
N ARG A 128 -60.26 -0.84 42.75
CA ARG A 128 -61.42 -0.63 43.61
C ARG A 128 -62.66 -1.38 43.10
N ARG A 129 -62.92 -1.29 41.75
CA ARG A 129 -64.02 -1.97 41.09
C ARG A 129 -63.87 -3.49 41.11
N GLU A 130 -62.69 -4.00 41.00
CA GLU A 130 -62.39 -5.44 41.08
C GLU A 130 -62.75 -5.98 42.50
N LYS A 131 -62.43 -5.25 43.59
CA LYS A 131 -62.79 -5.62 44.92
C LYS A 131 -64.32 -5.63 45.12
N LEU A 132 -65.03 -4.65 44.58
CA LEU A 132 -66.50 -4.59 44.66
C LEU A 132 -67.16 -5.67 43.77
N PHE A 133 -66.57 -6.04 42.63
CA PHE A 133 -67.09 -7.15 41.83
C PHE A 133 -66.93 -8.50 42.54
N LYS A 134 -65.83 -8.75 43.21
CA LYS A 134 -65.58 -9.96 43.95
C LYS A 134 -66.64 -10.13 45.11
N THR A 135 -67.15 -9.02 45.66
CA THR A 135 -68.22 -9.02 46.66
C THR A 135 -69.63 -8.94 46.05
N LYS A 136 -69.75 -9.03 44.73
CA LYS A 136 -71.02 -8.88 43.97
C LYS A 136 -71.72 -7.54 44.19
N ALA A 137 -71.00 -6.48 44.53
CA ALA A 137 -71.53 -5.16 44.76
C ALA A 137 -71.70 -4.31 43.46
N ILE A 138 -71.19 -4.76 42.35
CA ILE A 138 -71.33 -4.12 41.01
C ILE A 138 -71.66 -5.16 39.96
N SER A 139 -72.19 -4.71 38.78
CA SER A 139 -72.49 -5.55 37.65
C SER A 139 -71.21 -5.91 36.87
N GLU A 140 -71.26 -7.01 36.08
CA GLU A 140 -70.18 -7.43 35.17
C GLU A 140 -69.87 -6.36 34.13
N GLN A 141 -70.90 -5.71 33.61
CA GLN A 141 -70.74 -4.60 32.66
C GLN A 141 -69.87 -3.47 33.25
N ALA A 142 -70.15 -3.05 34.52
CA ALA A 142 -69.38 -1.99 35.19
C ALA A 142 -67.92 -2.41 35.46
N TYR A 143 -67.67 -3.69 35.71
CA TYR A 143 -66.32 -4.25 35.83
C TYR A 143 -65.60 -4.23 34.47
N ASP A 144 -66.21 -4.73 33.42
CA ASP A 144 -65.62 -4.79 32.07
C ASP A 144 -65.32 -3.40 31.48
N GLU A 145 -66.21 -2.42 31.71
CA GLU A 145 -65.98 -1.02 31.31
C GLU A 145 -64.67 -0.49 31.91
N ASN A 146 -64.44 -0.70 33.18
CA ASN A 146 -63.20 -0.22 33.82
C ASN A 146 -61.97 -1.02 33.37
N ARG A 147 -62.08 -2.32 33.16
CA ARG A 147 -61.01 -3.16 32.59
C ARG A 147 -60.61 -2.65 31.20
N PHE A 148 -61.57 -2.39 30.35
CA PHE A 148 -61.30 -1.86 28.99
C PHE A 148 -60.79 -0.43 29.01
N ARG A 149 -61.17 0.40 30.01
CA ARG A 149 -60.61 1.75 30.21
C ARG A 149 -59.12 1.68 30.50
N VAL A 150 -58.67 0.83 31.41
CA VAL A 150 -57.25 0.59 31.73
C VAL A 150 -56.52 0.19 30.45
N LYS A 151 -57.04 -0.84 29.74
CA LYS A 151 -56.44 -1.32 28.47
C LYS A 151 -56.32 -0.23 27.40
N GLY A 152 -57.35 0.62 27.31
CA GLY A 152 -57.34 1.78 26.40
C GLY A 152 -56.28 2.82 26.78
N SER A 153 -56.16 3.14 28.09
CA SER A 153 -55.14 4.06 28.56
C SER A 153 -53.71 3.49 28.41
N GLU A 154 -53.52 2.18 28.60
CA GLU A 154 -52.25 1.51 28.34
C GLU A 154 -51.83 1.65 26.85
N LYS A 155 -52.76 1.40 25.92
CA LYS A 155 -52.49 1.54 24.50
C LYS A 155 -52.21 2.99 24.07
N ARG A 156 -52.85 3.95 24.75
CA ARG A 156 -52.57 5.38 24.51
C ARG A 156 -51.19 5.77 25.02
N ALA A 157 -50.78 5.29 26.20
CA ALA A 157 -49.45 5.52 26.73
C ALA A 157 -48.38 4.91 25.83
N GLU A 158 -48.56 3.68 25.35
CA GLU A 158 -47.67 3.01 24.40
C GLU A 158 -47.51 3.80 23.09
N SER A 159 -48.61 4.34 22.55
CA SER A 159 -48.58 5.14 21.31
C SER A 159 -47.78 6.43 21.47
N ILE A 160 -47.98 7.18 22.60
CA ILE A 160 -47.23 8.42 22.83
C ILE A 160 -45.77 8.15 23.13
N LYS A 161 -45.48 7.05 23.84
CA LYS A 161 -44.10 6.60 24.08
C LYS A 161 -43.35 6.36 22.79
N ALA A 162 -43.98 5.66 21.83
CA ALA A 162 -43.41 5.44 20.52
C ALA A 162 -43.12 6.76 19.77
N GLU A 163 -43.98 7.78 19.93
CA GLU A 163 -43.74 9.11 19.36
C GLU A 163 -42.55 9.82 20.01
N VAL A 164 -42.36 9.71 21.34
CA VAL A 164 -41.17 10.21 22.05
C VAL A 164 -39.91 9.55 21.50
N GLU A 165 -39.90 8.23 21.45
CA GLU A 165 -38.77 7.45 20.95
C GLU A 165 -38.41 7.81 19.48
N ARG A 166 -39.41 8.06 18.64
CA ARG A 166 -39.22 8.51 17.25
C ARG A 166 -38.50 9.86 17.22
N ILE A 167 -38.90 10.82 18.05
CA ILE A 167 -38.27 12.15 18.07
C ILE A 167 -36.83 12.06 18.59
N GLU A 168 -36.57 11.19 19.58
CA GLU A 168 -35.23 10.93 20.11
C GLU A 168 -34.30 10.37 19.02
N ILE A 169 -34.76 9.43 18.18
CA ILE A 169 -34.03 8.90 17.04
C ILE A 169 -33.74 10.03 16.03
N GLU A 170 -34.72 10.87 15.72
CA GLU A 170 -34.53 12.01 14.81
C GLU A 170 -33.47 12.98 15.37
N LEU A 171 -33.44 13.22 16.69
CA LEU A 171 -32.42 14.04 17.35
C LEU A 171 -31.03 13.41 17.26
N GLN A 172 -30.90 12.11 17.45
CA GLN A 172 -29.65 11.40 17.30
C GLN A 172 -29.09 11.55 15.87
N LYS A 173 -29.97 11.48 14.88
CA LYS A 173 -29.60 11.65 13.46
C LYS A 173 -29.19 13.08 13.09
N LYS A 174 -29.50 14.10 13.93
CA LYS A 174 -28.99 15.47 13.76
C LYS A 174 -27.49 15.60 14.02
N ILE A 175 -26.86 14.58 14.59
CA ILE A 175 -25.41 14.53 14.84
C ILE A 175 -24.80 13.46 13.93
N ILE A 176 -24.22 13.89 12.83
CA ILE A 176 -23.59 12.98 11.88
C ILE A 176 -22.19 12.63 12.36
N ARG A 177 -21.88 11.33 12.39
CA ARG A 177 -20.65 10.79 12.91
C ARG A 177 -19.92 9.93 11.87
N ALA A 178 -18.61 9.79 12.04
CA ALA A 178 -17.80 8.93 11.21
C ALA A 178 -18.14 7.43 11.42
N PRO A 179 -18.35 6.65 10.36
CA PRO A 179 -18.66 5.22 10.46
C PRO A 179 -17.45 4.36 10.82
N PHE A 180 -16.22 4.80 10.48
CA PHE A 180 -14.94 4.11 10.72
C PHE A 180 -13.80 5.11 10.93
N ASP A 181 -12.63 4.61 11.33
CA ASP A 181 -11.39 5.38 11.39
C ASP A 181 -10.84 5.60 9.98
N GLY A 182 -10.42 6.83 9.65
CA GLY A 182 -9.93 7.10 8.31
C GLY A 182 -9.48 8.54 8.11
N VAL A 183 -9.31 8.94 6.87
CA VAL A 183 -8.91 10.28 6.45
C VAL A 183 -10.04 10.94 5.64
N VAL A 184 -10.24 12.23 5.84
CA VAL A 184 -11.16 13.04 5.03
C VAL A 184 -10.55 13.26 3.66
N ILE A 185 -11.22 12.76 2.62
CA ILE A 185 -10.79 12.95 1.23
C ILE A 185 -11.37 14.26 0.68
N GLU A 186 -12.67 14.48 0.92
CA GLU A 186 -13.40 15.63 0.35
C GLU A 186 -14.51 16.08 1.28
N ARG A 187 -14.71 17.39 1.40
CA ARG A 187 -15.76 18.01 2.19
C ARG A 187 -16.84 18.56 1.27
N HIS A 188 -18.09 18.13 1.47
CA HIS A 188 -19.23 18.49 0.64
C HIS A 188 -20.19 19.48 1.30
N VAL A 189 -19.88 20.01 2.48
CA VAL A 189 -20.81 20.80 3.28
C VAL A 189 -20.13 21.97 3.94
N ASP A 190 -20.83 23.11 3.99
CA ASP A 190 -20.43 24.31 4.71
C ASP A 190 -21.39 24.68 5.84
N ARG A 191 -20.86 25.40 6.86
CA ARG A 191 -21.67 25.91 7.96
C ARG A 191 -22.71 26.89 7.44
N GLY A 192 -23.95 26.73 7.90
CA GLY A 192 -25.10 27.58 7.49
C GLY A 192 -25.86 27.02 6.30
N GLU A 193 -25.35 26.04 5.61
CA GLU A 193 -26.00 25.36 4.50
C GLU A 193 -27.20 24.54 4.95
N TRP A 194 -28.17 24.36 4.06
CA TRP A 194 -29.31 23.47 4.27
C TRP A 194 -29.09 22.13 3.60
N LEU A 195 -29.02 21.06 4.37
CA LEU A 195 -28.94 19.69 3.88
C LEU A 195 -30.33 19.06 3.74
N ASN A 196 -30.52 18.32 2.67
CA ASN A 196 -31.64 17.40 2.50
C ASN A 196 -31.23 15.99 2.94
N GLU A 197 -32.23 15.15 3.22
CA GLU A 197 -32.00 13.70 3.42
C GLU A 197 -31.28 13.10 2.21
N GLY A 198 -30.24 12.29 2.45
CA GLY A 198 -29.37 11.71 1.44
C GLY A 198 -28.25 12.62 0.92
N ALA A 199 -28.20 13.90 1.32
CA ALA A 199 -27.13 14.80 0.89
C ALA A 199 -25.77 14.34 1.44
N ALA A 200 -24.76 14.23 0.57
CA ALA A 200 -23.40 13.90 0.97
C ALA A 200 -22.80 15.00 1.84
N VAL A 201 -22.12 14.62 2.89
CA VAL A 201 -21.46 15.49 3.89
C VAL A 201 -19.95 15.48 3.71
N VAL A 202 -19.38 14.29 3.61
CA VAL A 202 -17.93 14.07 3.57
C VAL A 202 -17.62 12.75 2.89
N LYS A 203 -16.56 12.74 2.10
CA LYS A 203 -15.98 11.51 1.57
C LYS A 203 -14.86 11.07 2.52
N LEU A 204 -14.99 9.91 3.12
CA LEU A 204 -14.01 9.30 4.03
C LEU A 204 -13.34 8.11 3.38
N GLY A 205 -12.01 8.06 3.45
CA GLY A 205 -11.21 6.91 3.05
C GLY A 205 -10.67 6.17 4.26
N LYS A 206 -10.84 4.85 4.26
CA LYS A 206 -10.25 3.97 5.27
C LYS A 206 -8.85 3.60 4.83
N ASP A 207 -7.85 4.20 5.47
CA ASP A 207 -6.46 4.22 5.03
C ASP A 207 -5.53 3.24 5.76
N ASP A 208 -6.04 2.36 6.62
CA ASP A 208 -5.29 1.32 7.33
C ASP A 208 -4.80 0.18 6.42
N VAL A 209 -5.57 -0.12 5.39
CA VAL A 209 -5.28 -1.13 4.36
C VAL A 209 -5.51 -0.50 2.99
N ILE A 210 -4.62 -0.80 2.07
CA ILE A 210 -4.70 -0.33 0.69
C ILE A 210 -4.75 -1.49 -0.30
N ASP A 211 -5.38 -1.25 -1.42
CA ASP A 211 -5.33 -2.11 -2.59
C ASP A 211 -4.52 -1.41 -3.70
N ILE A 212 -3.44 -2.04 -4.15
CA ILE A 212 -2.74 -1.62 -5.36
C ILE A 212 -3.42 -2.32 -6.53
N VAL A 213 -3.97 -1.55 -7.45
CA VAL A 213 -4.66 -2.07 -8.64
C VAL A 213 -3.74 -1.91 -9.83
N ALA A 214 -3.33 -3.04 -10.42
CA ALA A 214 -2.51 -3.08 -11.62
C ALA A 214 -3.31 -3.68 -12.78
N ASP A 215 -3.29 -3.02 -13.94
CA ASP A 215 -3.95 -3.50 -15.14
C ASP A 215 -3.04 -4.45 -15.91
N VAL A 216 -3.40 -5.74 -15.91
CA VAL A 216 -2.58 -6.82 -16.44
C VAL A 216 -3.19 -7.39 -17.71
N SER A 217 -2.38 -7.52 -18.76
CA SER A 217 -2.82 -8.11 -20.03
C SER A 217 -3.35 -9.53 -19.85
N GLU A 218 -4.43 -9.87 -20.58
CA GLU A 218 -5.12 -11.16 -20.57
C GLU A 218 -4.15 -12.36 -20.63
N LYS A 219 -3.11 -12.29 -21.42
CA LYS A 219 -2.12 -13.36 -21.61
C LYS A 219 -1.37 -13.75 -20.33
N PHE A 220 -1.30 -12.85 -19.31
CA PHE A 220 -0.58 -13.10 -18.06
C PHE A 220 -1.50 -13.51 -16.91
N ILE A 221 -2.81 -13.31 -17.03
CA ILE A 221 -3.79 -13.66 -16.01
C ILE A 221 -3.69 -15.15 -15.57
N PRO A 222 -3.46 -16.13 -16.47
CA PRO A 222 -3.35 -17.53 -16.07
C PRO A 222 -2.22 -17.85 -15.09
N PHE A 223 -1.22 -16.97 -14.96
CA PHE A 223 -0.08 -17.13 -14.06
C PHE A 223 -0.29 -16.50 -12.69
N ILE A 224 -1.35 -15.67 -12.53
CA ILE A 224 -1.65 -14.92 -11.30
C ILE A 224 -2.73 -15.67 -10.52
N ARG A 225 -2.47 -15.95 -9.25
CA ARG A 225 -3.41 -16.63 -8.36
C ARG A 225 -3.65 -15.80 -7.11
N VAL A 226 -4.89 -15.81 -6.63
CA VAL A 226 -5.26 -15.20 -5.35
C VAL A 226 -4.42 -15.83 -4.22
N GLY A 227 -3.94 -15.00 -3.30
CA GLY A 227 -3.06 -15.40 -2.19
C GLY A 227 -1.57 -15.37 -2.51
N MET A 228 -1.14 -15.15 -3.76
CA MET A 228 0.28 -14.98 -4.08
C MET A 228 0.86 -13.76 -3.39
N SER A 229 2.03 -13.93 -2.74
CA SER A 229 2.82 -12.80 -2.20
C SER A 229 3.48 -12.04 -3.35
N ILE A 230 3.29 -10.74 -3.37
CA ILE A 230 3.79 -9.83 -4.40
C ILE A 230 4.58 -8.71 -3.75
N ASN A 231 5.72 -8.38 -4.35
CA ASN A 231 6.50 -7.20 -3.99
C ASN A 231 6.11 -6.04 -4.89
N ALA A 232 5.90 -4.89 -4.27
CA ALA A 232 5.67 -3.64 -4.96
C ALA A 232 6.63 -2.57 -4.46
N THR A 233 6.84 -1.54 -5.25
CA THR A 233 7.65 -0.37 -4.90
C THR A 233 6.83 0.88 -5.11
N VAL A 234 6.71 1.71 -4.08
CA VAL A 234 6.04 3.02 -4.11
C VAL A 234 7.03 4.07 -3.64
N ASN A 235 7.27 5.12 -4.43
CA ASN A 235 8.24 6.18 -4.13
C ASN A 235 9.67 5.72 -3.76
N GLY A 236 10.06 4.49 -4.20
CA GLY A 236 11.37 3.89 -3.85
C GLY A 236 11.33 2.94 -2.66
N ASP A 237 10.28 2.97 -1.84
CA ASP A 237 10.10 2.06 -0.71
C ASP A 237 9.50 0.73 -1.17
N GLN A 238 10.04 -0.37 -0.66
CA GLN A 238 9.54 -1.72 -0.93
C GLN A 238 8.44 -2.08 0.06
N ILE A 239 7.33 -2.56 -0.49
CA ILE A 239 6.21 -3.09 0.29
C ILE A 239 5.85 -4.49 -0.22
N SER A 240 5.38 -5.34 0.67
CA SER A 240 4.91 -6.67 0.34
C SER A 240 3.42 -6.76 0.59
N GLY A 241 2.71 -7.30 -0.39
CA GLY A 241 1.28 -7.54 -0.31
C GLY A 241 0.93 -8.93 -0.85
N SER A 242 -0.35 -9.23 -0.92
CA SER A 242 -0.85 -10.45 -1.53
C SER A 242 -1.91 -10.15 -2.58
N VAL A 243 -1.97 -10.94 -3.64
CA VAL A 243 -3.06 -10.86 -4.62
C VAL A 243 -4.36 -11.17 -3.90
N ASN A 244 -5.22 -10.17 -3.78
CA ASN A 244 -6.54 -10.30 -3.14
C ASN A 244 -7.59 -10.73 -4.15
N ALA A 245 -7.53 -10.21 -5.38
CA ALA A 245 -8.48 -10.56 -6.43
C ALA A 245 -7.90 -10.27 -7.83
N VAL A 246 -8.33 -11.06 -8.79
CA VAL A 246 -8.33 -10.71 -10.21
C VAL A 246 -9.77 -10.36 -10.57
N VAL A 247 -10.03 -9.10 -10.96
CA VAL A 247 -11.38 -8.66 -11.26
C VAL A 247 -11.85 -9.32 -12.57
N PRO A 248 -12.98 -10.07 -12.57
CA PRO A 248 -13.42 -10.83 -13.75
C PRO A 248 -14.13 -9.94 -14.80
N ARG A 249 -13.70 -8.69 -14.91
CA ARG A 249 -14.19 -7.71 -15.89
C ARG A 249 -12.98 -6.92 -16.40
N GLY A 250 -12.56 -7.24 -17.62
CA GLY A 250 -11.48 -6.53 -18.29
C GLY A 250 -11.96 -5.30 -19.07
N ASP A 251 -11.03 -4.42 -19.33
CA ASP A 251 -11.19 -3.35 -20.32
C ASP A 251 -11.02 -3.93 -21.73
N VAL A 252 -12.05 -3.76 -22.57
CA VAL A 252 -12.06 -4.31 -23.93
C VAL A 252 -11.11 -3.56 -24.86
N ALA A 253 -10.86 -2.28 -24.61
CA ALA A 253 -10.00 -1.45 -25.44
C ALA A 253 -8.52 -1.80 -25.23
N THR A 254 -8.11 -1.98 -23.96
CA THR A 254 -6.72 -2.27 -23.58
C THR A 254 -6.42 -3.77 -23.47
N ARG A 255 -7.45 -4.62 -23.42
CA ARG A 255 -7.33 -6.07 -23.16
C ARG A 255 -6.60 -6.36 -21.84
N THR A 256 -6.88 -5.56 -20.80
CA THR A 256 -6.31 -5.73 -19.48
C THR A 256 -7.38 -6.06 -18.45
N PHE A 257 -6.96 -6.73 -17.38
CA PHE A 257 -7.78 -7.08 -16.23
C PHE A 257 -7.16 -6.49 -14.97
N PRO A 258 -7.95 -5.82 -14.11
CA PRO A 258 -7.45 -5.28 -12.86
C PRO A 258 -7.08 -6.41 -11.89
N VAL A 259 -5.83 -6.40 -11.44
CA VAL A 259 -5.32 -7.28 -10.36
C VAL A 259 -5.17 -6.44 -9.11
N LYS A 260 -5.86 -6.82 -8.04
CA LYS A 260 -5.82 -6.14 -6.75
C LYS A 260 -4.82 -6.82 -5.82
N ILE A 261 -3.83 -6.09 -5.39
CA ILE A 261 -2.82 -6.51 -4.41
C ILE A 261 -3.09 -5.77 -3.11
N ARG A 262 -3.43 -6.50 -2.06
CA ARG A 262 -3.75 -5.95 -0.75
C ARG A 262 -2.54 -5.93 0.15
N THR A 263 -2.35 -4.81 0.86
CA THR A 263 -1.27 -4.63 1.82
C THR A 263 -1.68 -3.68 2.94
N PRO A 264 -1.21 -3.89 4.19
CA PRO A 264 -1.33 -2.89 5.24
C PRO A 264 -0.63 -1.58 4.83
N ASN A 265 -1.24 -0.44 5.13
CA ASN A 265 -0.68 0.87 4.81
C ASN A 265 0.29 1.36 5.89
N THR A 266 1.45 0.74 5.99
CA THR A 266 2.47 1.08 6.99
C THR A 266 3.28 2.34 6.64
N LEU A 267 3.25 2.77 5.38
CA LEU A 267 4.00 3.92 4.87
C LEU A 267 3.13 5.18 4.70
N ALA A 268 1.90 5.17 5.19
CA ALA A 268 0.93 6.24 5.03
C ALA A 268 0.76 6.68 3.55
N LEU A 269 0.68 5.68 2.66
CA LEU A 269 0.46 5.91 1.23
C LEU A 269 -0.92 6.51 1.00
N ILE A 270 -0.99 7.40 0.03
CA ILE A 270 -2.20 8.16 -0.32
C ILE A 270 -2.80 7.58 -1.60
N GLU A 271 -4.12 7.56 -1.68
CA GLU A 271 -4.85 7.16 -2.88
C GLU A 271 -4.41 7.96 -4.12
N GLY A 272 -4.26 7.27 -5.25
CA GLY A 272 -3.74 7.86 -6.48
C GLY A 272 -2.23 7.76 -6.67
N MET A 273 -1.45 7.36 -5.64
CA MET A 273 -0.02 7.14 -5.81
C MET A 273 0.24 5.98 -6.77
N SER A 274 1.30 6.12 -7.58
CA SER A 274 1.76 5.08 -8.50
C SER A 274 2.61 4.05 -7.77
N ALA A 275 2.37 2.78 -8.06
CA ALA A 275 3.12 1.64 -7.55
C ALA A 275 3.69 0.81 -8.70
N ARG A 276 4.92 0.30 -8.55
CA ARG A 276 5.51 -0.69 -9.45
C ARG A 276 5.37 -2.06 -8.82
N VAL A 277 4.73 -2.97 -9.52
CA VAL A 277 4.36 -4.30 -9.02
C VAL A 277 5.04 -5.36 -9.85
N MET A 278 5.74 -6.31 -9.22
CA MET A 278 6.38 -7.43 -9.89
C MET A 278 5.43 -8.62 -9.93
N LEU A 279 4.83 -8.90 -11.10
CA LEU A 279 3.88 -10.00 -11.28
C LEU A 279 4.46 -11.12 -12.15
N PRO A 280 4.06 -12.39 -11.89
CA PRO A 280 4.47 -13.51 -12.73
C PRO A 280 3.88 -13.40 -14.14
N VAL A 281 4.73 -13.65 -15.14
CA VAL A 281 4.35 -13.62 -16.56
C VAL A 281 4.54 -14.98 -17.25
N GLY A 282 4.81 -16.01 -16.50
CA GLY A 282 4.99 -17.38 -17.00
C GLY A 282 5.05 -18.41 -15.87
N ASN A 283 5.09 -19.68 -16.26
CA ASN A 283 5.26 -20.77 -15.33
C ASN A 283 6.69 -20.82 -14.77
N PRO A 284 6.88 -21.34 -13.54
CA PRO A 284 8.22 -21.66 -13.04
C PRO A 284 8.96 -22.56 -14.02
N ARG A 285 10.21 -22.23 -14.31
CA ARG A 285 11.07 -23.06 -15.16
C ARG A 285 12.44 -23.24 -14.52
N GLN A 286 13.02 -24.37 -14.77
CA GLN A 286 14.38 -24.66 -14.34
C GLN A 286 15.36 -23.77 -15.10
N THR A 287 16.20 -23.04 -14.37
CA THR A 287 17.21 -22.14 -14.93
C THR A 287 18.41 -22.05 -14.00
N LEU A 288 19.48 -21.42 -14.44
CA LEU A 288 20.61 -21.13 -13.59
C LEU A 288 20.25 -20.02 -12.60
N VAL A 289 20.56 -20.23 -11.34
CA VAL A 289 20.27 -19.31 -10.23
C VAL A 289 21.58 -18.81 -9.66
N VAL A 290 21.71 -17.51 -9.58
CA VAL A 290 22.88 -16.80 -9.10
C VAL A 290 22.52 -15.83 -7.99
N PRO A 291 23.42 -15.48 -7.06
CA PRO A 291 23.19 -14.41 -6.11
C PRO A 291 22.90 -13.09 -6.84
N ARG A 292 21.96 -12.30 -6.31
CA ARG A 292 21.60 -11.00 -6.90
C ARG A 292 22.80 -10.06 -7.05
N ASP A 293 23.71 -10.09 -6.07
CA ASP A 293 24.90 -9.26 -6.06
C ASP A 293 25.93 -9.66 -7.15
N ALA A 294 25.81 -10.83 -7.77
CA ALA A 294 26.64 -11.22 -8.90
C ALA A 294 26.22 -10.58 -10.23
N VAL A 295 25.00 -10.08 -10.31
CA VAL A 295 24.43 -9.52 -11.56
C VAL A 295 24.61 -8.01 -11.53
N ILE A 296 25.34 -7.50 -12.53
CA ILE A 296 25.58 -6.06 -12.70
C ILE A 296 25.19 -5.64 -14.12
N ALA A 297 24.95 -4.35 -14.29
CA ALA A 297 24.57 -3.79 -15.60
C ALA A 297 25.50 -2.63 -16.01
N PRO A 298 26.79 -2.90 -16.29
CA PRO A 298 27.67 -1.88 -16.78
C PRO A 298 27.24 -1.47 -18.21
N PHE A 299 27.10 -0.16 -18.42
CA PHE A 299 26.70 0.42 -19.71
C PHE A 299 25.37 -0.09 -20.27
N GLY A 300 24.43 -0.50 -19.38
CA GLY A 300 23.10 -0.96 -19.79
C GLY A 300 22.99 -2.42 -20.21
N GLN A 301 24.09 -3.16 -20.24
CA GLN A 301 24.09 -4.60 -20.53
C GLN A 301 24.22 -5.41 -19.23
N THR A 302 23.32 -6.34 -19.01
CA THR A 302 23.35 -7.22 -17.83
C THR A 302 24.40 -8.31 -18.00
N VAL A 303 25.35 -8.37 -17.06
CA VAL A 303 26.48 -9.30 -17.10
C VAL A 303 26.77 -9.90 -15.72
N VAL A 304 27.48 -11.03 -15.71
CA VAL A 304 28.13 -11.63 -14.55
C VAL A 304 29.61 -11.81 -14.82
N PHE A 305 30.44 -11.80 -13.78
CA PHE A 305 31.85 -12.16 -13.89
C PHE A 305 32.08 -13.58 -13.34
N ALA A 306 32.43 -14.50 -14.23
CA ALA A 306 32.88 -15.83 -13.84
C ALA A 306 34.40 -15.84 -13.61
N VAL A 307 34.85 -16.60 -12.59
CA VAL A 307 36.29 -16.81 -12.35
C VAL A 307 36.70 -18.13 -12.97
N ASN A 308 37.62 -18.07 -13.92
CA ASN A 308 38.25 -19.25 -14.50
C ASN A 308 39.77 -19.01 -14.58
N ASP A 309 40.58 -19.98 -14.10
CA ASP A 309 42.05 -19.91 -14.12
C ASP A 309 42.59 -18.59 -13.50
N ALA A 310 42.05 -18.17 -12.35
CA ALA A 310 42.36 -16.90 -11.69
C ALA A 310 42.14 -15.64 -12.53
N LYS A 311 41.32 -15.69 -13.56
CA LYS A 311 40.91 -14.56 -14.38
C LYS A 311 39.40 -14.34 -14.38
N ALA A 312 38.98 -13.08 -14.38
CA ALA A 312 37.59 -12.69 -14.49
C ALA A 312 37.12 -12.71 -15.94
N ARG A 313 36.16 -13.55 -16.29
CA ARG A 313 35.49 -13.58 -17.60
C ARG A 313 34.11 -12.92 -17.45
N MET A 314 33.87 -11.89 -18.24
CA MET A 314 32.58 -11.23 -18.34
C MET A 314 31.65 -12.05 -19.25
N ILE A 315 30.50 -12.44 -18.72
CA ILE A 315 29.50 -13.25 -19.42
C ILE A 315 28.19 -12.45 -19.46
N PRO A 316 27.67 -12.13 -20.65
CA PRO A 316 26.32 -11.56 -20.80
C PRO A 316 25.27 -12.56 -20.35
N VAL A 317 24.23 -12.07 -19.62
CA VAL A 317 23.14 -12.90 -19.13
C VAL A 317 21.80 -12.22 -19.35
N ASP A 318 20.77 -13.02 -19.64
CA ASP A 318 19.40 -12.58 -19.67
C ASP A 318 18.75 -12.90 -18.31
N VAL A 319 18.16 -11.91 -17.65
CA VAL A 319 17.45 -12.10 -16.40
C VAL A 319 16.07 -12.68 -16.66
N ILE A 320 15.78 -13.82 -16.07
CA ILE A 320 14.50 -14.52 -16.16
C ILE A 320 13.52 -14.02 -15.09
N GLY A 321 14.03 -13.77 -13.87
CA GLY A 321 13.25 -13.29 -12.75
C GLY A 321 14.04 -13.24 -11.46
N TYR A 322 13.51 -12.52 -10.47
CA TYR A 322 14.12 -12.37 -9.15
C TYR A 322 13.38 -13.23 -8.12
N GLN A 323 14.12 -13.87 -7.22
CA GLN A 323 13.56 -14.66 -6.12
C GLN A 323 14.34 -14.36 -4.84
N GLY A 324 13.89 -13.37 -4.10
CA GLY A 324 14.58 -12.88 -2.91
C GLY A 324 15.98 -12.37 -3.22
N LEU A 325 17.02 -13.02 -2.61
CA LEU A 325 18.43 -12.68 -2.82
C LEU A 325 19.07 -13.40 -4.02
N THR A 326 18.29 -14.11 -4.81
CA THR A 326 18.77 -14.84 -5.99
C THR A 326 18.08 -14.38 -7.25
N VAL A 327 18.72 -14.59 -8.40
CA VAL A 327 18.24 -14.22 -9.73
C VAL A 327 18.36 -15.42 -10.65
N GLY A 328 17.28 -15.74 -11.34
CA GLY A 328 17.31 -16.69 -12.44
C GLY A 328 17.89 -16.02 -13.68
N VAL A 329 18.91 -16.64 -14.24
CA VAL A 329 19.59 -16.14 -15.43
C VAL A 329 19.71 -17.21 -16.49
N GLN A 330 19.80 -16.77 -17.74
CA GLN A 330 20.06 -17.63 -18.90
C GLN A 330 21.22 -17.07 -19.70
N SER A 331 22.17 -17.92 -20.04
CA SER A 331 23.27 -17.61 -20.94
C SER A 331 23.85 -18.91 -21.51
N PRO A 332 24.24 -18.96 -22.79
CA PRO A 332 24.91 -20.13 -23.36
C PRO A 332 26.29 -20.38 -22.78
N ASP A 333 26.93 -19.34 -22.23
CA ASP A 333 28.30 -19.37 -21.69
C ASP A 333 28.35 -19.64 -20.18
N LEU A 334 27.18 -19.84 -19.52
CA LEU A 334 27.08 -20.05 -18.08
C LEU A 334 26.66 -21.49 -17.78
N ALA A 335 27.34 -22.15 -16.87
CA ALA A 335 27.04 -23.52 -16.44
C ALA A 335 26.95 -23.63 -14.91
N GLU A 336 26.22 -24.66 -14.44
CA GLU A 336 26.15 -24.99 -13.03
C GLU A 336 27.55 -25.28 -12.45
N GLY A 337 27.80 -24.83 -11.23
CA GLY A 337 29.08 -24.97 -10.53
C GLY A 337 30.11 -23.88 -10.83
N MET A 338 29.92 -23.07 -11.88
CA MET A 338 30.81 -21.93 -12.14
C MET A 338 30.83 -20.98 -10.96
N GLN A 339 32.01 -20.42 -10.65
CA GLN A 339 32.19 -19.46 -9.57
C GLN A 339 31.99 -18.04 -10.10
N LEU A 340 30.99 -17.33 -9.57
CA LEU A 340 30.69 -15.95 -9.94
C LEU A 340 31.14 -14.97 -8.88
N VAL A 341 31.67 -13.85 -9.29
CA VAL A 341 32.07 -12.76 -8.40
C VAL A 341 30.82 -12.09 -7.84
N VAL A 342 30.71 -12.05 -6.50
CA VAL A 342 29.62 -11.40 -5.78
C VAL A 342 30.05 -10.10 -5.07
N LYS A 343 31.37 -9.92 -4.85
CA LYS A 343 31.93 -8.66 -4.32
C LYS A 343 33.29 -8.37 -4.96
N GLY A 344 33.58 -7.09 -5.19
CA GLY A 344 34.83 -6.63 -5.83
C GLY A 344 34.76 -6.55 -7.34
N HIS A 345 33.56 -6.62 -7.92
CA HIS A 345 33.35 -6.56 -9.38
C HIS A 345 33.24 -5.13 -9.93
N GLU A 346 33.11 -4.09 -9.09
CA GLU A 346 32.85 -2.69 -9.52
C GLU A 346 33.95 -2.14 -10.44
N ARG A 347 35.15 -2.69 -10.35
CA ARG A 347 36.34 -2.25 -11.14
C ARG A 347 36.94 -3.36 -12.00
N LEU A 348 36.26 -4.53 -12.06
CA LEU A 348 36.75 -5.64 -12.86
C LEU A 348 36.59 -5.38 -14.35
N ARG A 349 37.63 -5.80 -15.09
CA ARG A 349 37.61 -5.83 -16.55
C ARG A 349 37.67 -7.28 -17.06
N ASN A 350 37.14 -7.51 -18.23
CA ASN A 350 37.22 -8.83 -18.85
C ASN A 350 38.69 -9.25 -19.02
N GLY A 351 39.02 -10.47 -18.56
CA GLY A 351 40.38 -11.03 -18.60
C GLY A 351 41.31 -10.58 -17.49
N GLN A 352 40.86 -9.78 -16.53
CA GLN A 352 41.67 -9.30 -15.40
C GLN A 352 42.01 -10.44 -14.41
N ASP A 353 43.28 -10.46 -13.92
CA ASP A 353 43.68 -11.39 -12.90
C ASP A 353 42.96 -11.09 -11.56
N VAL A 354 42.46 -12.14 -10.91
CA VAL A 354 41.74 -12.06 -9.63
C VAL A 354 42.33 -12.99 -8.60
N SER A 355 42.22 -12.62 -7.31
CA SER A 355 42.55 -13.47 -6.17
C SER A 355 41.30 -13.67 -5.30
N LEU A 356 41.03 -14.90 -4.88
CA LEU A 356 39.88 -15.21 -4.04
C LEU A 356 40.12 -14.80 -2.59
N LEU A 357 39.17 -14.09 -2.00
CA LEU A 357 39.19 -13.75 -0.60
C LEU A 357 39.04 -15.05 0.23
N GLY A 358 40.10 -15.47 0.94
CA GLY A 358 40.09 -16.67 1.79
C GLY A 358 41.01 -17.81 1.36
N GLN A 359 41.63 -17.79 0.17
CA GLN A 359 42.76 -18.68 -0.15
C GLN A 359 44.08 -18.01 0.25
N LYS A 360 44.53 -18.26 1.49
CA LYS A 360 45.95 -18.09 1.83
C LYS A 360 46.75 -19.11 1.01
N LYS A 361 47.74 -18.62 0.25
CA LYS A 361 48.79 -19.47 -0.32
C LYS A 361 49.56 -20.19 0.76
#